data_4554a7c5fc6f770d1e328ca0b64e8d68
#
_entry.id   4554a7c5fc6f770d1e328ca0b64e8d68
#
_cell.length_a   1.000
_cell.length_b   1.000
_cell.length_c   1.000
_cell.angle_alpha   90.00
_cell.angle_beta   90.00
_cell.angle_gamma   90.00
#
_symmetry.space_group_name_H-M   'P 1'
#
loop_
_entity.id
_entity.type
_entity.pdbx_description
1 polymer ?
#
loop_
_entity_poly.entity_id
_entity_poly.type
_entity_poly.pdbx_seq_one_letter_code
_entity_poly.pdbx_strand_id
1 'polypeptide(L)'
;MNTLQGYLLGGAALLATGSAVDPDPPLAVHPSDPAVVWSPCPPVFPQGCDLTVLHGDPGQPGADVLLRLPPGYVLPAHSHTSAERMMLAAGRLTVKYRGAPETTLAPGAYAYGPAGLPHRGACVSEEACVLFVAFNGPVDAHPYAGALG
;
A
#
# COMPACT_ATOMS: atom_id res chain seq x y z
N MET A 1 37.72 68.75 21.96
CA MET A 1 38.32 67.42 21.74
C MET A 1 37.29 66.39 22.17
N ASN A 2 36.48 65.93 21.19
CA ASN A 2 35.45 64.94 21.41
C ASN A 2 35.80 63.71 20.58
N THR A 3 36.11 62.62 21.26
CA THR A 3 36.32 61.30 20.66
C THR A 3 35.00 60.60 20.53
N LEU A 4 34.53 60.38 19.29
CA LEU A 4 33.41 59.55 18.97
C LEU A 4 33.85 58.07 18.95
N GLN A 5 33.30 57.29 19.83
CA GLN A 5 33.49 55.85 19.97
C GLN A 5 32.43 55.14 19.13
N GLY A 6 32.84 54.55 18.00
CA GLY A 6 31.94 53.79 17.12
C GLY A 6 31.67 52.42 17.69
N TYR A 7 30.39 52.08 17.85
CA TYR A 7 29.92 50.73 18.18
C TYR A 7 29.77 49.90 16.88
N LEU A 8 30.58 48.89 16.75
CA LEU A 8 30.42 47.86 15.70
C LEU A 8 29.37 46.85 16.19
N LEU A 9 28.19 46.89 15.61
CA LEU A 9 27.15 45.83 15.77
C LEU A 9 27.55 44.66 14.88
N GLY A 10 28.11 43.60 15.48
CA GLY A 10 28.35 42.33 14.84
C GLY A 10 27.02 41.57 14.71
N GLY A 11 26.46 41.56 13.51
CA GLY A 11 25.34 40.73 13.18
C GLY A 11 25.78 39.26 13.00
N ALA A 12 25.43 38.39 13.96
CA ALA A 12 25.59 36.97 13.81
C ALA A 12 24.48 36.46 12.86
N ALA A 13 24.85 36.11 11.62
CA ALA A 13 23.97 35.39 10.73
C ALA A 13 23.82 33.95 11.23
N LEU A 14 22.64 33.61 11.76
CA LEU A 14 22.26 32.22 11.98
C LEU A 14 22.09 31.56 10.60
N LEU A 15 23.05 30.74 10.22
CA LEU A 15 22.88 29.78 9.14
C LEU A 15 21.94 28.69 9.62
N ALA A 16 20.68 28.75 9.21
CA ALA A 16 19.75 27.65 9.36
C ALA A 16 20.25 26.51 8.48
N THR A 17 20.90 25.52 9.08
CA THR A 17 21.19 24.23 8.42
C THR A 17 19.86 23.48 8.34
N GLY A 18 19.09 23.74 7.28
CA GLY A 18 18.00 22.87 6.90
C GLY A 18 18.55 21.49 6.64
N SER A 19 18.19 20.51 7.45
CA SER A 19 18.43 19.10 7.11
C SER A 19 17.68 18.84 5.81
N ALA A 20 18.45 18.68 4.71
CA ALA A 20 17.89 18.14 3.49
C ALA A 20 17.39 16.73 3.84
N VAL A 21 16.08 16.54 3.79
CA VAL A 21 15.52 15.20 3.76
C VAL A 21 16.02 14.60 2.46
N ASP A 22 16.80 13.51 2.53
CA ASP A 22 17.19 12.78 1.33
C ASP A 22 15.91 12.37 0.61
N PRO A 23 15.71 12.77 -0.65
CA PRO A 23 14.56 12.33 -1.39
C PRO A 23 14.60 10.79 -1.50
N ASP A 24 13.46 10.12 -1.32
CA ASP A 24 13.36 8.69 -1.56
C ASP A 24 13.93 8.36 -2.95
N PRO A 25 14.81 7.37 -3.06
CA PRO A 25 15.40 7.03 -4.35
C PRO A 25 14.31 6.49 -5.29
N PRO A 26 14.42 6.75 -6.60
CA PRO A 26 13.51 6.17 -7.57
C PRO A 26 13.60 4.65 -7.54
N LEU A 27 12.44 3.98 -7.60
CA LEU A 27 12.31 2.52 -7.56
C LEU A 27 11.68 2.02 -8.86
N ALA A 28 12.27 0.99 -9.46
CA ALA A 28 11.67 0.22 -10.53
C ALA A 28 11.92 -1.26 -10.23
N VAL A 29 10.83 -2.03 -10.04
CA VAL A 29 10.90 -3.43 -9.61
C VAL A 29 9.84 -4.25 -10.34
N HIS A 30 10.16 -5.50 -10.67
CA HIS A 30 9.20 -6.47 -11.20
C HIS A 30 8.88 -7.51 -10.12
N PRO A 31 7.63 -8.01 -10.01
CA PRO A 31 7.26 -9.00 -8.99
C PRO A 31 8.09 -10.30 -8.99
N SER A 32 8.71 -10.65 -10.13
CA SER A 32 9.60 -11.80 -10.25
C SER A 32 11.07 -11.48 -9.99
N ASP A 33 11.40 -10.24 -9.64
CA ASP A 33 12.77 -9.88 -9.31
C ASP A 33 13.22 -10.66 -8.06
N PRO A 34 14.36 -11.36 -8.08
CA PRO A 34 14.86 -12.10 -6.94
C PRO A 34 15.18 -11.23 -5.72
N ALA A 35 15.32 -9.92 -5.89
CA ALA A 35 15.48 -8.97 -4.79
C ALA A 35 14.16 -8.68 -4.05
N VAL A 36 13.00 -9.04 -4.63
CA VAL A 36 11.70 -8.88 -3.97
C VAL A 36 11.53 -9.94 -2.89
N VAL A 37 11.50 -9.50 -1.63
CA VAL A 37 11.32 -10.40 -0.48
C VAL A 37 9.83 -10.49 -0.14
N TRP A 38 9.26 -11.67 -0.33
CA TRP A 38 7.88 -11.96 0.01
C TRP A 38 7.77 -12.48 1.44
N SER A 39 6.73 -12.06 2.15
CA SER A 39 6.38 -12.52 3.49
C SER A 39 4.95 -13.04 3.49
N PRO A 40 4.59 -14.01 4.36
CA PRO A 40 3.21 -14.43 4.50
C PRO A 40 2.28 -13.26 4.81
N CYS A 41 1.06 -13.29 4.26
CA CYS A 41 0.03 -12.33 4.59
C CYS A 41 -0.31 -12.34 6.09
N PRO A 42 -0.92 -11.24 6.62
CA PRO A 42 -1.40 -11.19 8.00
C PRO A 42 -2.34 -12.36 8.34
N PRO A 43 -2.38 -12.80 9.62
CA PRO A 43 -3.16 -13.98 10.05
C PRO A 43 -4.69 -13.91 9.83
N VAL A 44 -5.23 -12.74 9.51
CA VAL A 44 -6.63 -12.57 9.08
C VAL A 44 -6.94 -13.34 7.80
N PHE A 45 -5.90 -13.60 6.99
CA PHE A 45 -6.01 -14.38 5.76
C PHE A 45 -5.51 -15.82 5.97
N PRO A 46 -6.11 -16.81 5.31
CA PRO A 46 -5.61 -18.19 5.31
C PRO A 46 -4.16 -18.25 4.80
N GLN A 47 -3.43 -19.28 5.19
CA GLN A 47 -2.07 -19.52 4.67
C GLN A 47 -2.06 -19.69 3.15
N GLY A 48 -0.97 -19.27 2.51
CA GLY A 48 -0.75 -19.39 1.08
C GLY A 48 -0.72 -18.06 0.32
N CYS A 49 -1.17 -16.99 0.95
CA CYS A 49 -1.02 -15.63 0.42
C CYS A 49 0.32 -15.04 0.90
N ASP A 50 0.98 -14.31 0.01
CA ASP A 50 2.20 -13.56 0.30
C ASP A 50 2.02 -12.07 0.01
N LEU A 51 2.74 -11.24 0.76
CA LEU A 51 2.76 -9.80 0.62
C LEU A 51 4.20 -9.29 0.61
N THR A 52 4.47 -8.26 -0.16
CA THR A 52 5.72 -7.48 -0.10
C THR A 52 5.42 -5.99 -0.10
N VAL A 53 6.19 -5.23 0.68
CA VAL A 53 6.13 -3.75 0.67
C VAL A 53 7.09 -3.27 -0.41
N LEU A 54 6.57 -2.51 -1.37
CA LEU A 54 7.36 -1.89 -2.43
C LEU A 54 7.94 -0.56 -1.99
N HIS A 55 7.13 0.24 -1.30
CA HIS A 55 7.50 1.58 -0.86
C HIS A 55 6.71 1.96 0.39
N GLY A 56 7.30 2.82 1.23
CA GLY A 56 6.69 3.36 2.44
C GLY A 56 6.74 2.41 3.64
N ASP A 57 6.14 2.85 4.73
CA ASP A 57 5.98 2.09 5.98
C ASP A 57 4.53 1.57 6.03
N PRO A 58 4.29 0.25 6.11
CA PRO A 58 2.94 -0.30 6.18
C PRO A 58 2.15 0.12 7.43
N GLY A 59 2.83 0.59 8.47
CA GLY A 59 2.20 1.19 9.67
C GLY A 59 1.78 2.65 9.50
N GLN A 60 2.08 3.26 8.36
CA GLN A 60 1.84 4.67 8.07
C GLN A 60 0.99 4.85 6.81
N PRO A 61 0.40 6.04 6.58
CA PRO A 61 -0.27 6.35 5.32
C PRO A 61 0.70 6.34 4.12
N GLY A 62 0.21 5.83 2.96
CA GLY A 62 0.91 5.94 1.69
C GLY A 62 1.85 4.77 1.37
N ALA A 63 1.68 3.63 2.03
CA ALA A 63 2.42 2.43 1.66
C ALA A 63 1.85 1.80 0.38
N ASP A 64 2.78 1.33 -0.47
CA ASP A 64 2.51 0.56 -1.68
C ASP A 64 2.93 -0.90 -1.45
N VAL A 65 2.03 -1.83 -1.74
CA VAL A 65 2.29 -3.26 -1.55
C VAL A 65 1.95 -4.08 -2.78
N LEU A 66 2.59 -5.23 -2.92
CA LEU A 66 2.11 -6.31 -3.78
C LEU A 66 1.55 -7.43 -2.92
N LEU A 67 0.45 -7.98 -3.38
CA LEU A 67 -0.18 -9.18 -2.85
C LEU A 67 -0.10 -10.29 -3.89
N ARG A 68 0.35 -11.48 -3.48
CA ARG A 68 0.41 -12.65 -4.34
C ARG A 68 -0.48 -13.75 -3.79
N LEU A 69 -1.42 -14.21 -4.61
CA LEU A 69 -2.41 -15.23 -4.28
C LEU A 69 -2.20 -16.43 -5.20
N PRO A 70 -2.02 -17.64 -4.68
CA PRO A 70 -1.94 -18.82 -5.53
C PRO A 70 -3.27 -19.10 -6.26
N PRO A 71 -3.27 -19.93 -7.31
CA PRO A 71 -4.49 -20.36 -7.98
C PRO A 71 -5.53 -20.93 -7.00
N GLY A 72 -6.78 -20.52 -7.15
CA GLY A 72 -7.89 -20.95 -6.30
C GLY A 72 -7.92 -20.34 -4.89
N TYR A 73 -6.98 -19.44 -4.56
CA TYR A 73 -6.96 -18.81 -3.24
C TYR A 73 -8.15 -17.88 -3.05
N VAL A 74 -8.81 -18.00 -1.92
CA VAL A 74 -9.94 -17.15 -1.52
C VAL A 74 -9.50 -16.21 -0.40
N LEU A 75 -9.58 -14.91 -0.66
CA LEU A 75 -9.53 -13.88 0.35
C LEU A 75 -10.89 -13.82 1.05
N PRO A 76 -10.99 -14.18 2.33
CA PRO A 76 -12.26 -14.13 3.05
C PRO A 76 -12.77 -12.69 3.16
N ALA A 77 -14.03 -12.53 3.50
CA ALA A 77 -14.63 -11.22 3.66
C ALA A 77 -13.91 -10.43 4.77
N HIS A 78 -13.48 -9.23 4.43
CA HIS A 78 -12.75 -8.31 5.30
C HIS A 78 -13.01 -6.85 4.90
N SER A 79 -12.50 -5.93 5.69
CA SER A 79 -12.50 -4.49 5.39
C SER A 79 -11.18 -3.88 5.82
N HIS A 80 -10.90 -2.67 5.36
CA HIS A 80 -9.72 -1.89 5.75
C HIS A 80 -10.14 -0.60 6.45
N THR A 81 -9.34 -0.10 7.37
CA THR A 81 -9.58 1.18 8.04
C THR A 81 -9.56 2.34 7.03
N SER A 82 -8.70 2.26 6.02
CA SER A 82 -8.59 3.27 4.96
C SER A 82 -9.08 2.75 3.61
N ALA A 83 -9.27 3.67 2.67
CA ALA A 83 -9.53 3.29 1.29
C ALA A 83 -8.30 2.63 0.67
N GLU A 84 -8.55 1.63 -0.17
CA GLU A 84 -7.54 0.95 -0.98
C GLU A 84 -7.76 1.23 -2.47
N ARG A 85 -6.68 1.20 -3.24
CA ARG A 85 -6.69 1.19 -4.70
C ARG A 85 -5.88 0.00 -5.15
N MET A 86 -6.46 -0.83 -5.98
CA MET A 86 -5.76 -1.99 -6.49
C MET A 86 -5.73 -2.01 -8.02
N MET A 87 -4.68 -2.59 -8.55
CA MET A 87 -4.56 -2.92 -9.96
C MET A 87 -4.05 -4.36 -10.08
N LEU A 88 -4.76 -5.17 -10.85
CA LEU A 88 -4.30 -6.53 -11.11
C LEU A 88 -3.15 -6.49 -12.10
N ALA A 89 -2.00 -7.05 -11.71
CA ALA A 89 -0.80 -7.15 -12.54
C ALA A 89 -0.72 -8.48 -13.28
N ALA A 90 -1.20 -9.57 -12.66
CA ALA A 90 -1.21 -10.91 -13.27
C ALA A 90 -2.40 -11.74 -12.76
N GLY A 91 -2.79 -12.76 -13.52
CA GLY A 91 -3.86 -13.68 -13.19
C GLY A 91 -5.26 -13.14 -13.51
N ARG A 92 -6.26 -13.71 -12.85
CA ARG A 92 -7.67 -13.31 -12.92
C ARG A 92 -8.25 -13.35 -11.52
N LEU A 93 -8.75 -12.22 -11.04
CA LEU A 93 -9.27 -12.05 -9.69
C LEU A 93 -10.76 -11.69 -9.74
N THR A 94 -11.61 -12.40 -8.98
CA THR A 94 -12.94 -11.89 -8.68
C THR A 94 -12.90 -11.03 -7.43
N VAL A 95 -13.66 -9.95 -7.39
CA VAL A 95 -13.87 -9.11 -6.22
C VAL A 95 -15.35 -8.82 -6.04
N LYS A 96 -15.83 -8.95 -4.80
CA LYS A 96 -17.21 -8.66 -4.41
C LYS A 96 -17.20 -7.69 -3.25
N TYR A 97 -17.62 -6.46 -3.49
CA TYR A 97 -17.90 -5.47 -2.44
C TYR A 97 -19.33 -5.62 -1.93
N ARG A 98 -19.55 -5.31 -0.67
CA ARG A 98 -20.89 -5.33 -0.08
C ARG A 98 -21.83 -4.37 -0.84
N GLY A 99 -22.97 -4.88 -1.26
CA GLY A 99 -23.98 -4.12 -1.99
C GLY A 99 -23.67 -3.85 -3.47
N ALA A 100 -22.54 -4.36 -4.00
CA ALA A 100 -22.22 -4.25 -5.43
C ALA A 100 -22.21 -5.64 -6.09
N PRO A 101 -22.35 -5.76 -7.42
CA PRO A 101 -22.17 -7.04 -8.11
C PRO A 101 -20.73 -7.53 -8.00
N GLU A 102 -20.54 -8.86 -8.05
CA GLU A 102 -19.21 -9.43 -8.18
C GLU A 102 -18.62 -9.08 -9.55
N THR A 103 -17.35 -8.69 -9.56
CA THR A 103 -16.63 -8.27 -10.77
C THR A 103 -15.36 -9.09 -10.93
N THR A 104 -15.04 -9.47 -12.16
CA THR A 104 -13.78 -10.13 -12.49
C THR A 104 -12.80 -9.13 -13.06
N LEU A 105 -11.63 -9.05 -12.43
CA LEU A 105 -10.51 -8.23 -12.86
C LEU A 105 -9.56 -9.06 -13.73
N ALA A 106 -9.08 -8.46 -14.81
CA ALA A 106 -7.99 -8.94 -15.66
C ALA A 106 -6.76 -8.02 -15.48
N PRO A 107 -5.56 -8.43 -15.93
CA PRO A 107 -4.38 -7.58 -15.85
C PRO A 107 -4.61 -6.19 -16.44
N GLY A 108 -4.19 -5.16 -15.70
CA GLY A 108 -4.44 -3.74 -15.99
C GLY A 108 -5.80 -3.21 -15.50
N ALA A 109 -6.70 -4.06 -14.99
CA ALA A 109 -7.95 -3.59 -14.41
C ALA A 109 -7.71 -2.95 -13.04
N TYR A 110 -8.41 -1.84 -12.80
CA TYR A 110 -8.40 -1.07 -11.56
C TYR A 110 -9.65 -1.34 -10.74
N ALA A 111 -9.49 -1.42 -9.42
CA ALA A 111 -10.60 -1.43 -8.47
C ALA A 111 -10.32 -0.47 -7.31
N TYR A 112 -11.40 0.10 -6.75
CA TYR A 112 -11.37 1.01 -5.61
C TYR A 112 -12.25 0.46 -4.50
N GLY A 113 -11.67 0.26 -3.33
CA GLY A 113 -12.36 -0.12 -2.10
C GLY A 113 -12.47 1.08 -1.15
N PRO A 114 -13.69 1.60 -0.89
CA PRO A 114 -13.88 2.64 0.13
C PRO A 114 -13.47 2.15 1.52
N ALA A 115 -13.02 3.08 2.37
CA ALA A 115 -12.73 2.82 3.78
C ALA A 115 -13.92 2.13 4.47
N GLY A 116 -13.63 1.07 5.23
CA GLY A 116 -14.62 0.32 6.00
C GLY A 116 -15.61 -0.52 5.18
N LEU A 117 -15.56 -0.50 3.84
CA LEU A 117 -16.48 -1.29 3.03
C LEU A 117 -16.03 -2.75 2.96
N PRO A 118 -16.83 -3.71 3.50
CA PRO A 118 -16.48 -5.13 3.43
C PRO A 118 -16.47 -5.65 2.00
N HIS A 119 -15.47 -6.49 1.71
CA HIS A 119 -15.31 -7.15 0.42
C HIS A 119 -14.59 -8.50 0.58
N ARG A 120 -14.64 -9.30 -0.46
CA ARG A 120 -13.91 -10.56 -0.60
C ARG A 120 -13.30 -10.65 -2.00
N GLY A 121 -12.33 -11.53 -2.18
CA GLY A 121 -11.77 -11.81 -3.50
C GLY A 121 -11.41 -13.28 -3.67
N ALA A 122 -11.20 -13.70 -4.92
CA ALA A 122 -10.68 -15.04 -5.21
C ALA A 122 -9.83 -15.01 -6.48
N CYS A 123 -8.68 -15.67 -6.44
CA CYS A 123 -7.87 -15.91 -7.63
C CYS A 123 -8.47 -17.07 -8.40
N VAL A 124 -9.04 -16.79 -9.58
CA VAL A 124 -9.80 -17.76 -10.39
C VAL A 124 -9.06 -18.21 -11.65
N SER A 125 -7.80 -17.81 -11.81
CA SER A 125 -6.92 -18.27 -12.87
C SER A 125 -6.11 -19.51 -12.46
N GLU A 126 -5.56 -20.21 -13.45
CA GLU A 126 -4.60 -21.31 -13.25
C GLU A 126 -3.20 -20.80 -12.84
N GLU A 127 -2.92 -19.53 -13.10
CA GLU A 127 -1.73 -18.82 -12.64
C GLU A 127 -2.03 -18.02 -11.38
N ALA A 128 -0.98 -17.67 -10.63
CA ALA A 128 -1.11 -16.83 -9.44
C ALA A 128 -1.62 -15.43 -9.79
N CYS A 129 -2.49 -14.89 -8.96
CA CYS A 129 -2.88 -13.49 -9.03
C CYS A 129 -1.84 -12.62 -8.32
N VAL A 130 -1.43 -11.54 -8.97
CA VAL A 130 -0.56 -10.51 -8.38
C VAL A 130 -1.29 -9.17 -8.44
N LEU A 131 -1.49 -8.57 -7.27
CA LEU A 131 -2.15 -7.26 -7.14
C LEU A 131 -1.16 -6.23 -6.62
N PHE A 132 -1.12 -5.08 -7.27
CA PHE A 132 -0.63 -3.86 -6.66
C PHE A 132 -1.76 -3.26 -5.82
N VAL A 133 -1.46 -2.88 -4.58
CA VAL A 133 -2.42 -2.23 -3.68
C VAL A 133 -1.76 -1.02 -3.02
N ALA A 134 -2.41 0.14 -3.13
CA ALA A 134 -2.03 1.37 -2.46
C ALA A 134 -3.10 1.75 -1.43
N PHE A 135 -2.69 2.01 -0.20
CA PHE A 135 -3.57 2.40 0.91
C PHE A 135 -3.47 3.90 1.21
N ASN A 136 -4.59 4.51 1.56
CA ASN A 136 -4.58 5.90 2.03
C ASN A 136 -4.09 6.05 3.47
N GLY A 137 -4.26 5.03 4.28
CA GLY A 137 -3.80 4.91 5.67
C GLY A 137 -2.87 3.72 5.83
N PRO A 138 -2.68 3.24 7.07
CA PRO A 138 -1.92 2.02 7.33
C PRO A 138 -2.49 0.81 6.57
N VAL A 139 -1.61 -0.11 6.23
CA VAL A 139 -1.98 -1.42 5.66
C VAL A 139 -2.55 -2.28 6.78
N ASP A 140 -3.85 -2.47 6.79
CA ASP A 140 -4.55 -3.31 7.75
C ASP A 140 -5.64 -4.15 7.08
N ALA A 141 -6.17 -5.14 7.79
CA ALA A 141 -7.34 -5.88 7.37
C ALA A 141 -8.10 -6.41 8.59
N HIS A 142 -9.40 -6.23 8.60
CA HIS A 142 -10.29 -6.64 9.68
C HIS A 142 -11.28 -7.68 9.18
N PRO A 143 -11.40 -8.86 9.83
CA PRO A 143 -12.33 -9.89 9.39
C PRO A 143 -13.77 -9.38 9.44
N TYR A 144 -14.57 -9.80 8.46
CA TYR A 144 -15.99 -9.48 8.39
C TYR A 144 -16.84 -10.74 8.28
N ALA A 145 -17.73 -10.96 9.25
CA ALA A 145 -18.58 -12.16 9.33
C ALA A 145 -19.98 -11.99 8.72
N GLY A 146 -20.32 -10.78 8.24
CA GLY A 146 -21.62 -10.49 7.66
C GLY A 146 -21.76 -10.91 6.20
N ALA A 147 -23.01 -10.88 5.70
CA ALA A 147 -23.25 -11.09 4.26
C ALA A 147 -22.82 -9.87 3.44
N LEU A 148 -22.39 -10.11 2.20
CA LEU A 148 -22.02 -9.04 1.26
C LEU A 148 -23.18 -8.63 0.32
N GLY A 149 -24.34 -9.31 0.39
CA GLY A 149 -25.49 -9.01 -0.43
C GLY A 149 -25.44 -9.61 -1.83
#